data_6a1222b249f57352d1c4160a548116c2
#
_entry.id   6a1222b249f57352d1c4160a548116c2
#
_cell.length_a   1.000
_cell.length_b   1.000
_cell.length_c   1.000
_cell.angle_alpha   90.00
_cell.angle_beta   90.00
_cell.angle_gamma   90.00
#
_symmetry.space_group_name_H-M   'P 1'
#
loop_
_entity.id
_entity.type
_entity.pdbx_description
1 polymer ?
#
loop_
_entity_poly.entity_id
_entity_poly.type
_entity_poly.pdbx_seq_one_letter_code
_entity_poly.pdbx_strand_id
1 'polypeptide(L)'
;MAPSRETLLSAALCLCTDFACPSTTTAILLTHFTTSVPPTAIEHGHPSLAPFIGRAFNGRDEVARYFDMLARLLTFENMRFCEYIVDVDTLKVTCKGCARFTWKKTNQSWDETFTYTLDFMEEGGPGDGERQREVKVRRYQVWADTGVAYLASRGELEEVGEGACCRE
;
A
#
# COMPACT_ATOMS: atom_id res chain seq x y z
N MET A 1 -27.12 -3.82 -1.38
CA MET A 1 -26.57 -5.12 -1.87
C MET A 1 -25.08 -5.08 -1.57
N ALA A 2 -24.51 -6.14 -1.01
CA ALA A 2 -23.07 -6.17 -0.73
C ALA A 2 -22.23 -6.05 -2.01
N PRO A 3 -21.04 -5.47 -1.96
CA PRO A 3 -20.15 -5.34 -3.13
C PRO A 3 -19.83 -6.70 -3.74
N SER A 4 -19.80 -6.77 -5.06
CA SER A 4 -19.41 -7.99 -5.76
C SER A 4 -17.88 -8.20 -5.68
N ARG A 5 -17.44 -9.43 -5.98
CA ARG A 5 -16.02 -9.74 -6.15
C ARG A 5 -15.34 -8.80 -7.17
N GLU A 6 -16.01 -8.52 -8.27
CA GLU A 6 -15.51 -7.66 -9.34
C GLU A 6 -15.35 -6.21 -8.86
N THR A 7 -16.30 -5.70 -8.06
CA THR A 7 -16.24 -4.35 -7.49
C THR A 7 -15.03 -4.20 -6.56
N LEU A 8 -14.82 -5.17 -5.66
CA LEU A 8 -13.67 -5.17 -4.75
C LEU A 8 -12.34 -5.27 -5.49
N LEU A 9 -12.27 -6.18 -6.46
CA LEU A 9 -11.08 -6.35 -7.29
C LEU A 9 -10.76 -5.09 -8.08
N SER A 10 -11.76 -4.45 -8.70
CA SER A 10 -11.59 -3.21 -9.45
C SER A 10 -11.06 -2.09 -8.56
N ALA A 11 -11.60 -1.93 -7.34
CA ALA A 11 -11.12 -0.93 -6.39
C ALA A 11 -9.66 -1.18 -5.98
N ALA A 12 -9.27 -2.45 -5.74
CA ALA A 12 -7.90 -2.81 -5.43
C ALA A 12 -6.95 -2.56 -6.61
N LEU A 13 -7.36 -2.94 -7.83
CA LEU A 13 -6.58 -2.70 -9.04
C LEU A 13 -6.33 -1.20 -9.28
N CYS A 14 -7.35 -0.35 -9.11
CA CYS A 14 -7.20 1.10 -9.24
C CYS A 14 -6.16 1.65 -8.25
N LEU A 15 -6.26 1.29 -6.97
CA LEU A 15 -5.28 1.70 -5.95
C LEU A 15 -3.87 1.20 -6.29
N CYS A 16 -3.71 -0.08 -6.66
CA CYS A 16 -2.42 -0.66 -7.01
C CYS A 16 -1.80 -0.02 -8.27
N THR A 17 -2.63 0.36 -9.25
CA THR A 17 -2.18 1.09 -10.45
C THR A 17 -1.61 2.46 -10.07
N ASP A 18 -2.30 3.19 -9.19
CA ASP A 18 -1.80 4.48 -8.72
C ASP A 18 -0.53 4.32 -7.87
N PHE A 19 -0.42 3.30 -7.04
CA PHE A 19 0.83 3.00 -6.33
C PHE A 19 2.00 2.68 -7.28
N ALA A 20 1.75 1.95 -8.35
CA ALA A 20 2.77 1.59 -9.31
C ALA A 20 3.26 2.78 -10.17
N CYS A 21 2.54 3.89 -10.17
CA CYS A 21 2.86 5.09 -10.93
C CYS A 21 3.74 6.06 -10.10
N PRO A 22 5.02 6.26 -10.46
CA PRO A 22 5.94 7.12 -9.67
C PRO A 22 5.52 8.59 -9.59
N SER A 23 4.64 9.05 -10.49
CA SER A 23 4.12 10.42 -10.49
C SER A 23 2.86 10.62 -9.66
N THR A 24 2.32 9.56 -9.07
CA THR A 24 1.12 9.63 -8.24
C THR A 24 1.42 10.40 -6.95
N THR A 25 0.54 11.35 -6.63
CA THR A 25 0.65 12.16 -5.42
C THR A 25 -0.11 11.51 -4.26
N THR A 26 0.26 11.87 -3.02
CA THR A 26 -0.49 11.47 -1.81
C THR A 26 -1.97 11.84 -1.91
N ALA A 27 -2.31 12.97 -2.51
CA ALA A 27 -3.70 13.40 -2.71
C ALA A 27 -4.49 12.41 -3.59
N ILE A 28 -3.88 11.88 -4.65
CA ILE A 28 -4.50 10.86 -5.51
C ILE A 28 -4.67 9.56 -4.72
N LEU A 29 -3.64 9.08 -4.02
CA LEU A 29 -3.73 7.87 -3.20
C LEU A 29 -4.86 7.97 -2.17
N LEU A 30 -5.04 9.12 -1.54
CA LEU A 30 -6.11 9.35 -0.57
C LEU A 30 -7.53 9.28 -1.17
N THR A 31 -7.70 9.42 -2.47
CA THR A 31 -9.04 9.28 -3.11
C THR A 31 -9.59 7.87 -2.99
N HIS A 32 -8.72 6.86 -2.81
CA HIS A 32 -9.10 5.47 -2.61
C HIS A 32 -9.55 5.16 -1.17
N PHE A 33 -9.25 6.05 -0.22
CA PHE A 33 -9.56 5.84 1.19
C PHE A 33 -10.90 6.47 1.57
N THR A 34 -11.57 5.80 2.51
CA THR A 34 -12.87 6.27 3.03
C THR A 34 -12.79 7.65 3.69
N THR A 35 -13.89 8.39 3.59
CA THR A 35 -14.11 9.65 4.29
C THR A 35 -15.15 9.53 5.39
N SER A 36 -15.94 8.45 5.40
CA SER A 36 -17.04 8.22 6.36
C SER A 36 -16.54 7.84 7.75
N VAL A 37 -15.40 7.16 7.83
CA VAL A 37 -14.76 6.75 9.08
C VAL A 37 -13.25 7.00 8.96
N PRO A 38 -12.52 7.15 10.08
CA PRO A 38 -11.07 7.28 10.02
C PRO A 38 -10.41 6.04 9.40
N PRO A 39 -9.74 6.16 8.24
CA PRO A 39 -8.97 5.05 7.67
C PRO A 39 -7.70 4.79 8.46
N THR A 40 -7.10 3.62 8.27
CA THR A 40 -5.84 3.24 8.90
C THR A 40 -4.85 2.73 7.86
N ALA A 41 -3.59 3.15 7.98
CA ALA A 41 -2.46 2.53 7.30
C ALA A 41 -1.48 1.94 8.33
N ILE A 42 -0.96 0.74 8.04
CA ILE A 42 0.06 0.09 8.88
C ILE A 42 0.97 -0.77 8.03
N GLU A 43 2.25 -0.63 8.22
CA GLU A 43 3.27 -1.57 7.76
C GLU A 43 3.78 -2.38 8.94
N HIS A 44 3.63 -3.69 8.86
CA HIS A 44 3.92 -4.60 9.97
C HIS A 44 5.43 -4.82 10.12
N GLY A 45 5.91 -4.76 11.36
CA GLY A 45 7.30 -4.93 11.73
C GLY A 45 7.62 -4.26 13.05
N HIS A 46 8.87 -4.34 13.48
CA HIS A 46 9.28 -3.69 14.72
C HIS A 46 9.51 -2.18 14.50
N PRO A 47 8.96 -1.29 15.35
CA PRO A 47 8.99 0.16 15.11
C PRO A 47 10.38 0.81 15.17
N SER A 48 11.42 0.09 15.59
CA SER A 48 12.80 0.56 15.53
C SER A 48 13.46 0.43 14.15
N LEU A 49 12.85 -0.33 13.21
CA LEU A 49 13.46 -0.64 11.91
C LEU A 49 13.36 0.53 10.92
N ALA A 50 12.22 1.23 10.92
CA ALA A 50 12.07 2.47 10.15
C ALA A 50 10.94 3.31 10.75
N PRO A 51 10.90 4.63 10.46
CA PRO A 51 9.92 5.53 11.08
C PRO A 51 8.46 5.26 10.66
N PHE A 52 8.24 4.53 9.56
CA PHE A 52 6.92 4.16 9.05
C PHE A 52 6.48 2.74 9.43
N ILE A 53 7.37 1.92 10.01
CA ILE A 53 7.11 0.52 10.35
C ILE A 53 6.56 0.38 11.78
N GLY A 54 5.68 -0.62 12.00
CA GLY A 54 5.24 -1.08 13.30
C GLY A 54 4.35 -0.12 14.08
N ARG A 55 3.76 0.87 13.40
CA ARG A 55 2.82 1.83 13.99
C ARG A 55 1.62 2.05 13.09
N ALA A 56 0.44 2.23 13.68
CA ALA A 56 -0.76 2.55 12.95
C ALA A 56 -0.88 4.08 12.74
N PHE A 57 -1.15 4.46 11.51
CA PHE A 57 -1.48 5.82 11.09
C PHE A 57 -3.00 5.91 10.95
N ASN A 58 -3.67 6.54 11.92
CA ASN A 58 -5.12 6.55 12.03
C ASN A 58 -5.71 7.90 11.60
N GLY A 59 -6.66 7.88 10.69
CA GLY A 59 -7.27 9.05 10.08
C GLY A 59 -6.56 9.50 8.81
N ARG A 60 -7.27 10.27 7.98
CA ARG A 60 -6.79 10.66 6.66
C ARG A 60 -5.47 11.44 6.70
N ASP A 61 -5.31 12.34 7.66
CA ASP A 61 -4.09 13.15 7.79
C ASP A 61 -2.87 12.28 8.16
N GLU A 62 -3.08 11.29 9.03
CA GLU A 62 -2.01 10.36 9.39
C GLU A 62 -1.70 9.38 8.25
N VAL A 63 -2.71 8.92 7.50
CA VAL A 63 -2.49 8.11 6.29
C VAL A 63 -1.73 8.93 5.23
N ALA A 64 -2.07 10.21 5.04
CA ALA A 64 -1.29 11.12 4.19
C ALA A 64 0.16 11.22 4.65
N ARG A 65 0.36 11.43 5.95
CA ARG A 65 1.71 11.50 6.56
C ARG A 65 2.53 10.23 6.34
N TYR A 66 1.90 9.06 6.40
CA TYR A 66 2.55 7.78 6.08
C TYR A 66 3.06 7.77 4.64
N PHE A 67 2.22 8.10 3.65
CA PHE A 67 2.63 8.13 2.24
C PHE A 67 3.68 9.21 1.94
N ASP A 68 3.54 10.40 2.53
CA ASP A 68 4.55 11.47 2.39
C ASP A 68 5.88 11.06 3.00
N MET A 69 5.86 10.29 4.09
CA MET A 69 7.07 9.76 4.71
C MET A 69 7.76 8.75 3.81
N LEU A 70 7.01 7.80 3.22
CA LEU A 70 7.54 6.86 2.23
C LEU A 70 8.14 7.62 1.05
N ALA A 71 7.40 8.54 0.44
CA ALA A 71 7.85 9.33 -0.70
C ALA A 71 9.12 10.17 -0.40
N ARG A 72 9.29 10.62 0.84
CA ARG A 72 10.49 11.34 1.27
C ARG A 72 11.70 10.46 1.46
N LEU A 73 11.52 9.22 1.95
CA LEU A 73 12.61 8.31 2.30
C LEU A 73 13.02 7.39 1.17
N LEU A 74 12.07 6.99 0.32
CA LEU A 74 12.24 5.97 -0.69
C LEU A 74 11.94 6.49 -2.10
N THR A 75 12.58 5.87 -3.08
CA THR A 75 12.09 5.78 -4.46
C THR A 75 11.85 4.32 -4.81
N PHE A 76 11.08 4.08 -5.85
CA PHE A 76 10.88 2.73 -6.36
C PHE A 76 10.88 2.72 -7.88
N GLU A 77 11.17 1.54 -8.43
CA GLU A 77 11.14 1.24 -9.85
C GLU A 77 10.45 -0.11 -10.08
N ASN A 78 9.88 -0.29 -11.26
CA ASN A 78 9.31 -1.56 -11.72
C ASN A 78 8.27 -2.16 -10.75
N MET A 79 7.49 -1.32 -10.06
CA MET A 79 6.45 -1.79 -9.16
C MET A 79 5.33 -2.49 -9.95
N ARG A 80 4.99 -3.70 -9.51
CA ARG A 80 3.95 -4.53 -10.12
C ARG A 80 3.17 -5.24 -9.04
N PHE A 81 1.89 -5.54 -9.35
CA PHE A 81 1.00 -6.26 -8.46
C PHE A 81 0.38 -7.46 -9.18
N CYS A 82 0.25 -8.58 -8.48
CA CYS A 82 -0.31 -9.83 -8.98
C CYS A 82 -0.95 -10.64 -7.84
N GLU A 83 -1.44 -11.83 -8.16
CA GLU A 83 -1.96 -12.81 -7.20
C GLU A 83 -3.05 -12.21 -6.28
N TYR A 84 -4.09 -11.60 -6.88
CA TYR A 84 -5.19 -11.01 -6.13
C TYR A 84 -6.11 -12.09 -5.56
N ILE A 85 -6.31 -12.08 -4.25
CA ILE A 85 -7.26 -12.90 -3.52
C ILE A 85 -8.35 -11.98 -2.98
N VAL A 86 -9.61 -12.27 -3.31
CA VAL A 86 -10.77 -11.47 -2.92
C VAL A 86 -11.64 -12.28 -1.98
N ASP A 87 -11.85 -11.78 -0.77
CA ASP A 87 -12.82 -12.26 0.19
C ASP A 87 -14.01 -11.29 0.23
N VAL A 88 -15.11 -11.72 -0.33
CA VAL A 88 -16.34 -10.92 -0.43
C VAL A 88 -17.05 -10.80 0.91
N ASP A 89 -16.97 -11.83 1.74
CA ASP A 89 -17.68 -11.88 3.03
C ASP A 89 -17.11 -10.90 4.03
N THR A 90 -15.78 -10.72 4.02
CA THR A 90 -15.08 -9.77 4.91
C THR A 90 -14.67 -8.46 4.21
N LEU A 91 -15.04 -8.29 2.94
CA LEU A 91 -14.70 -7.14 2.10
C LEU A 91 -13.19 -6.87 2.05
N LYS A 92 -12.41 -7.92 1.80
CA LYS A 92 -10.94 -7.83 1.75
C LYS A 92 -10.39 -8.24 0.41
N VAL A 93 -9.29 -7.56 0.04
CA VAL A 93 -8.45 -7.98 -1.08
C VAL A 93 -7.02 -8.04 -0.60
N THR A 94 -6.37 -9.16 -0.86
CA THR A 94 -4.94 -9.34 -0.66
C THR A 94 -4.26 -9.47 -2.01
N CYS A 95 -3.11 -8.85 -2.19
CA CYS A 95 -2.31 -8.98 -3.39
C CYS A 95 -0.82 -9.00 -3.07
N LYS A 96 -0.05 -9.61 -3.96
CA LYS A 96 1.40 -9.61 -3.94
C LYS A 96 1.92 -8.44 -4.77
N GLY A 97 2.85 -7.68 -4.21
CA GLY A 97 3.56 -6.63 -4.90
C GLY A 97 5.04 -6.95 -5.02
N CYS A 98 5.68 -6.41 -6.05
CA CYS A 98 7.12 -6.47 -6.25
C CYS A 98 7.59 -5.11 -6.74
N ALA A 99 8.75 -4.66 -6.24
CA ALA A 99 9.40 -3.44 -6.71
C ALA A 99 10.89 -3.47 -6.39
N ARG A 100 11.65 -2.64 -7.09
CA ARG A 100 13.00 -2.27 -6.67
C ARG A 100 12.91 -0.95 -5.91
N PHE A 101 13.23 -0.99 -4.62
CA PHE A 101 13.28 0.20 -3.77
C PHE A 101 14.69 0.75 -3.66
N THR A 102 14.81 2.06 -3.43
CA THR A 102 16.07 2.74 -3.11
C THR A 102 15.87 3.63 -1.90
N TRP A 103 16.70 3.47 -0.89
CA TRP A 103 16.75 4.39 0.25
C TRP A 103 17.51 5.66 -0.15
N LYS A 104 16.81 6.80 -0.24
CA LYS A 104 17.34 8.03 -0.81
C LYS A 104 18.62 8.54 -0.15
N LYS A 105 18.72 8.43 1.18
CA LYS A 105 19.87 8.98 1.94
C LYS A 105 21.16 8.21 1.69
N THR A 106 21.07 6.88 1.58
CA THR A 106 22.23 5.98 1.43
C THR A 106 22.47 5.55 -0.01
N ASN A 107 21.48 5.79 -0.88
CA ASN A 107 21.43 5.33 -2.27
C ASN A 107 21.55 3.80 -2.41
N GLN A 108 21.19 3.06 -1.35
CA GLN A 108 21.16 1.61 -1.39
C GLN A 108 19.81 1.11 -1.92
N SER A 109 19.86 0.15 -2.83
CA SER A 109 18.69 -0.39 -3.53
C SER A 109 18.56 -1.88 -3.28
N TRP A 110 17.30 -2.37 -3.27
CA TRP A 110 16.98 -3.79 -3.15
C TRP A 110 15.71 -4.13 -3.92
N ASP A 111 15.64 -5.38 -4.37
CA ASP A 111 14.41 -5.94 -4.92
C ASP A 111 13.60 -6.56 -3.78
N GLU A 112 12.32 -6.26 -3.74
CA GLU A 112 11.45 -6.71 -2.67
C GLU A 112 10.14 -7.27 -3.19
N THR A 113 9.70 -8.34 -2.54
CA THR A 113 8.35 -8.86 -2.65
C THR A 113 7.60 -8.57 -1.36
N PHE A 114 6.43 -7.97 -1.48
CA PHE A 114 5.60 -7.58 -0.34
C PHE A 114 4.13 -7.98 -0.57
N THR A 115 3.36 -7.94 0.49
CA THR A 115 1.93 -8.24 0.43
C THR A 115 1.13 -7.05 0.97
N TYR A 116 0.09 -6.67 0.22
CA TYR A 116 -0.96 -5.78 0.71
C TYR A 116 -2.18 -6.57 1.13
N THR A 117 -2.80 -6.17 2.24
CA THR A 117 -4.17 -6.53 2.58
C THR A 117 -4.97 -5.24 2.74
N LEU A 118 -6.01 -5.13 1.93
CA LEU A 118 -6.91 -3.99 1.85
C LEU A 118 -8.25 -4.39 2.43
N ASP A 119 -8.65 -3.77 3.55
CA ASP A 119 -10.00 -3.90 4.08
C ASP A 119 -10.83 -2.78 3.47
N PHE A 120 -11.91 -3.14 2.79
CA PHE A 120 -12.82 -2.19 2.15
C PHE A 120 -14.07 -1.94 2.98
N MET A 121 -14.77 -0.86 2.63
CA MET A 121 -16.13 -0.59 3.06
C MET A 121 -16.91 0.10 1.93
N GLU A 122 -18.22 -0.01 1.97
CA GLU A 122 -19.10 0.78 1.11
C GLU A 122 -19.26 2.18 1.70
N GLU A 123 -19.13 3.18 0.86
CA GLU A 123 -19.36 4.59 1.18
C GLU A 123 -20.44 5.15 0.24
N GLY A 124 -21.44 5.83 0.80
CA GLY A 124 -22.45 6.51 0.00
C GLY A 124 -21.87 7.76 -0.64
N GLY A 125 -22.10 7.93 -1.95
CA GLY A 125 -21.74 9.17 -2.63
C GLY A 125 -22.57 10.36 -2.10
N PRO A 126 -22.10 11.62 -2.23
CA PRO A 126 -22.85 12.79 -1.85
C PRO A 126 -24.06 12.96 -2.79
N GLY A 127 -25.27 12.67 -2.30
CA GLY A 127 -26.53 12.86 -3.04
C GLY A 127 -27.51 11.72 -2.85
N ASP A 128 -28.61 12.00 -2.17
CA ASP A 128 -29.71 11.09 -1.92
C ASP A 128 -30.26 10.44 -3.19
N GLY A 129 -30.17 9.15 -3.26
CA GLY A 129 -30.75 8.26 -4.24
C GLY A 129 -29.89 7.00 -4.32
N GLU A 130 -30.47 5.84 -4.62
CA GLU A 130 -29.84 4.51 -4.77
C GLU A 130 -28.67 4.46 -5.78
N ARG A 131 -27.98 5.58 -6.02
CA ARG A 131 -26.93 5.77 -7.01
C ARG A 131 -25.57 5.67 -6.37
N GLN A 132 -24.95 4.54 -6.68
CA GLN A 132 -23.51 4.30 -6.66
C GLN A 132 -22.85 4.41 -5.29
N ARG A 133 -23.02 3.36 -4.49
CA ARG A 133 -22.12 3.11 -3.37
C ARG A 133 -20.75 2.84 -3.94
N GLU A 134 -19.78 3.63 -3.52
CA GLU A 134 -18.37 3.41 -3.84
C GLU A 134 -17.74 2.50 -2.81
N VAL A 135 -16.77 1.72 -3.23
CA VAL A 135 -15.96 0.89 -2.35
C VAL A 135 -14.66 1.61 -2.07
N LYS A 136 -14.40 1.89 -0.78
CA LYS A 136 -13.23 2.64 -0.32
C LYS A 136 -12.43 1.83 0.68
N VAL A 137 -11.12 2.04 0.70
CA VAL A 137 -10.20 1.41 1.66
C VAL A 137 -10.42 2.02 3.04
N ARG A 138 -10.75 1.17 4.00
CA ARG A 138 -10.82 1.50 5.42
C ARG A 138 -9.50 1.21 6.13
N ARG A 139 -8.83 0.13 5.74
CA ARG A 139 -7.56 -0.27 6.33
C ARG A 139 -6.61 -0.78 5.25
N TYR A 140 -5.44 -0.20 5.21
CA TYR A 140 -4.33 -0.57 4.35
C TYR A 140 -3.23 -1.20 5.19
N GLN A 141 -2.83 -2.41 4.87
CA GLN A 141 -1.83 -3.17 5.60
C GLN A 141 -0.74 -3.68 4.67
N VAL A 142 0.50 -3.60 5.12
CA VAL A 142 1.68 -4.07 4.38
C VAL A 142 2.47 -5.05 5.22
N TRP A 143 2.89 -6.14 4.59
CA TRP A 143 3.93 -7.05 5.06
C TRP A 143 5.06 -7.06 4.04
N ALA A 144 6.25 -6.66 4.47
CA ALA A 144 7.43 -6.47 3.65
C ALA A 144 8.68 -6.98 4.38
N ASP A 145 9.81 -7.09 3.68
CA ASP A 145 11.08 -7.41 4.33
C ASP A 145 11.67 -6.17 5.02
N THR A 146 11.21 -5.94 6.24
CA THR A 146 11.61 -4.76 7.02
C THR A 146 13.08 -4.78 7.44
N GLY A 147 13.73 -5.94 7.45
CA GLY A 147 15.15 -6.09 7.75
C GLY A 147 16.04 -5.49 6.67
N VAL A 148 15.70 -5.73 5.40
CA VAL A 148 16.43 -5.17 4.26
C VAL A 148 16.29 -3.64 4.21
N ALA A 149 15.09 -3.11 4.42
CA ALA A 149 14.85 -1.67 4.51
C ALA A 149 15.68 -1.01 5.63
N TYR A 150 15.80 -1.69 6.79
CA TYR A 150 16.63 -1.23 7.90
C TYR A 150 18.12 -1.17 7.54
N LEU A 151 18.67 -2.24 6.95
CA LEU A 151 20.07 -2.28 6.50
C LEU A 151 20.36 -1.20 5.46
N ALA A 152 19.46 -1.05 4.46
CA ALA A 152 19.57 -0.01 3.45
C ALA A 152 19.56 1.39 4.07
N SER A 153 18.72 1.63 5.08
CA SER A 153 18.64 2.93 5.77
C SER A 153 19.96 3.33 6.48
N ARG A 154 20.76 2.34 6.86
CA ARG A 154 22.04 2.51 7.54
C ARG A 154 23.23 2.52 6.58
N GLY A 155 23.03 2.16 5.31
CA GLY A 155 24.13 1.97 4.36
C GLY A 155 24.89 0.65 4.58
N GLU A 156 24.28 -0.33 5.23
CA GLU A 156 24.85 -1.62 5.63
C GLU A 156 24.30 -2.79 4.79
N LEU A 157 23.56 -2.50 3.72
CA LEU A 157 23.07 -3.54 2.82
C LEU A 157 24.22 -4.04 1.95
N GLU A 158 24.61 -5.30 2.13
CA GLU A 158 25.56 -5.95 1.25
C GLU A 158 24.93 -6.28 -0.11
N GLU A 159 25.67 -6.11 -1.20
CA GLU A 159 25.21 -6.50 -2.54
C GLU A 159 25.10 -8.04 -2.60
N VAL A 160 23.89 -8.54 -2.40
CA VAL A 160 23.54 -9.93 -2.69
C VAL A 160 23.00 -9.95 -4.11
N GLY A 161 23.54 -10.81 -4.96
CA GLY A 161 23.14 -10.88 -6.39
C GLY A 161 21.64 -10.95 -6.58
N GLU A 162 21.16 -10.45 -7.75
CA GLU A 162 19.77 -10.18 -8.11
C GLU A 162 18.77 -11.20 -7.54
N GLY A 163 17.96 -10.77 -6.61
CA GLY A 163 16.79 -11.51 -6.11
C GLY A 163 15.73 -11.65 -7.19
N ALA A 164 15.15 -12.83 -7.33
CA ALA A 164 14.08 -13.11 -8.27
C ALA A 164 12.78 -12.42 -7.82
N CYS A 165 12.58 -11.16 -8.21
CA CYS A 165 11.30 -10.49 -8.05
C CYS A 165 10.36 -10.93 -9.18
N CYS A 166 9.23 -11.56 -8.86
CA CYS A 166 8.13 -11.96 -9.76
C CYS A 166 8.58 -12.33 -11.19
N ARG A 167 9.20 -13.50 -11.35
CA ARG A 167 9.22 -14.16 -12.66
C ARG A 167 7.86 -14.86 -12.82
N GLU A 168 7.18 -14.55 -13.94
CA GLU A 168 5.95 -15.20 -14.34
C GLU A 168 6.06 -16.73 -14.34
#